data_7f03a8123949796fe60ad535bbf38e29
#
_entry.id   7f03a8123949796fe60ad535bbf38e29
#
_cell.length_a   1.000
_cell.length_b   1.000
_cell.length_c   1.000
_cell.angle_alpha   90.00
_cell.angle_beta   90.00
_cell.angle_gamma   90.00
#
_symmetry.space_group_name_H-M   'P 1'
#
loop_
_entity.id
_entity.type
_entity.pdbx_description
1 polymer ?
#
loop_
_entity_poly.entity_id
_entity_poly.type
_entity_poly.pdbx_seq_one_letter_code
_entity_poly.pdbx_strand_id
1 'polypeptide(L)'
;HLSTRRQRQMCIRDRLSTHNKGIPSFHYMVAMAGGHDIKCAKYATFGTRELSKNILRALKGRKACLIANHGQIAFEESLSKAFELAEEVENISLQYITSLKLGKPKILSINEMKKVLSKAKNYKRG
;
A
#
# COMPACT_ATOMS: atom_id res chain seq x y z
N HIS A 1 1.91 -23.17 -7.80
CA HIS A 1 2.78 -22.46 -8.70
C HIS A 1 2.71 -20.94 -8.56
N LEU A 2 3.59 -20.27 -9.26
CA LEU A 2 3.70 -18.80 -9.22
C LEU A 2 2.40 -18.09 -9.57
N SER A 3 1.65 -18.58 -10.56
CA SER A 3 0.37 -17.99 -10.95
C SER A 3 -0.70 -18.12 -9.87
N THR A 4 -0.78 -19.27 -9.19
CA THR A 4 -1.72 -19.50 -8.10
C THR A 4 -1.37 -18.64 -6.88
N ARG A 5 -0.09 -18.47 -6.60
CA ARG A 5 0.39 -17.60 -5.53
C ARG A 5 0.07 -16.14 -5.81
N ARG A 6 0.26 -15.70 -7.05
CA ARG A 6 -0.12 -14.34 -7.49
C ARG A 6 -1.61 -14.11 -7.34
N GLN A 7 -2.44 -15.07 -7.74
CA GLN A 7 -3.89 -14.97 -7.59
C GLN A 7 -4.33 -14.85 -6.14
N ARG A 8 -3.73 -15.62 -5.23
CA ARG A 8 -4.01 -15.52 -3.79
C ARG A 8 -3.59 -14.15 -3.24
N GLN A 9 -2.44 -13.66 -3.64
CA GLN A 9 -1.95 -12.35 -3.21
C GLN A 9 -2.85 -11.22 -3.74
N MET A 10 -3.30 -11.31 -4.99
CA MET A 10 -4.23 -10.37 -5.57
C MET A 10 -5.57 -10.33 -4.82
N CYS A 11 -6.06 -11.47 -4.32
CA CYS A 11 -7.31 -11.55 -3.59
C CYS A 11 -7.31 -10.78 -2.27
N ILE A 12 -6.18 -10.70 -1.57
CA ILE A 12 -6.10 -10.03 -0.26
C ILE A 12 -6.18 -8.52 -0.42
N ARG A 13 -5.36 -7.93 -1.29
CA ARG A 13 -5.40 -6.49 -1.58
C ARG A 13 -6.71 -6.09 -2.24
N ASP A 14 -7.27 -6.96 -3.08
CA ASP A 14 -8.54 -6.72 -3.75
C ASP A 14 -9.68 -6.61 -2.73
N ARG A 15 -9.66 -7.42 -1.67
CA ARG A 15 -10.63 -7.31 -0.58
C ARG A 15 -10.61 -5.94 0.07
N LEU A 16 -9.42 -5.40 0.36
CA LEU A 16 -9.31 -4.03 0.90
C LEU A 16 -9.79 -3.00 -0.11
N SER A 17 -9.43 -3.15 -1.39
CA SER A 17 -9.82 -2.21 -2.43
C SER A 17 -11.34 -2.22 -2.67
N THR A 18 -12.02 -3.37 -2.54
CA THR A 18 -13.47 -3.45 -2.67
C THR A 18 -14.20 -2.72 -1.53
N HIS A 19 -13.58 -2.57 -0.37
CA HIS A 19 -14.12 -1.79 0.74
C HIS A 19 -13.73 -0.31 0.68
N ASN A 20 -13.02 0.10 -0.38
CA ASN A 20 -12.58 1.47 -0.60
C ASN A 20 -11.78 2.02 0.60
N LYS A 21 -11.01 1.16 1.23
CA LYS A 21 -10.21 1.50 2.42
C LYS A 21 -8.73 1.38 2.14
N GLY A 22 -7.98 2.39 2.58
CA GLY A 22 -6.53 2.33 2.61
C GLY A 22 -6.03 1.58 3.83
N ILE A 23 -4.73 1.59 4.01
CA ILE A 23 -4.05 0.94 5.13
C ILE A 23 -3.44 2.03 6.01
N PRO A 24 -3.93 2.19 7.25
CA PRO A 24 -3.37 3.19 8.16
C PRO A 24 -2.02 2.72 8.73
N SER A 25 -1.37 3.58 9.49
CA SER A 25 -0.08 3.29 10.11
C SER A 25 -0.20 2.36 11.31
N PHE A 26 -0.76 1.17 11.09
CA PHE A 26 -0.92 0.15 12.14
C PHE A 26 0.40 -0.57 12.46
N HIS A 27 1.40 -0.44 11.61
CA HIS A 27 2.71 -1.05 11.76
C HIS A 27 3.74 -0.16 11.05
N TYR A 28 4.96 -0.08 11.60
CA TYR A 28 5.98 0.80 11.02
C TYR A 28 6.34 0.44 9.57
N MET A 29 6.17 -0.82 9.17
CA MET A 29 6.48 -1.28 7.80
C MET A 29 5.61 -0.62 6.72
N VAL A 30 4.50 0.00 7.09
CA VAL A 30 3.69 0.80 6.15
C VAL A 30 4.54 1.91 5.50
N ALA A 31 5.59 2.37 6.18
CA ALA A 31 6.52 3.37 5.66
C ALA A 31 7.24 2.92 4.38
N MET A 32 7.31 1.62 4.08
CA MET A 32 7.92 1.12 2.84
C MET A 32 7.20 1.64 1.59
N ALA A 33 5.94 1.99 1.71
CA ALA A 33 5.18 2.60 0.61
C ALA A 33 5.46 4.11 0.44
N GLY A 34 6.40 4.65 1.19
CA GLY A 34 6.89 6.02 1.03
C GLY A 34 6.18 7.07 1.84
N GLY A 35 5.08 6.74 2.51
CA GLY A 35 4.31 7.67 3.33
C GLY A 35 3.91 7.09 4.66
N HIS A 36 3.08 7.82 5.40
CA HIS A 36 2.61 7.36 6.72
C HIS A 36 1.43 6.39 6.62
N ASP A 37 0.82 6.29 5.45
CA ASP A 37 -0.26 5.36 5.17
C ASP A 37 -0.22 4.92 3.70
N ILE A 38 -1.03 3.94 3.36
CA ILE A 38 -1.26 3.54 1.97
C ILE A 38 -2.72 3.91 1.65
N LYS A 39 -2.91 4.88 0.77
CA LYS A 39 -4.25 5.35 0.43
C LYS A 39 -4.91 4.46 -0.61
N CYS A 40 -6.24 4.49 -0.64
CA CYS A 40 -7.04 3.85 -1.67
C CYS A 40 -7.59 4.93 -2.60
N ALA A 41 -7.21 4.89 -3.86
CA ALA A 41 -7.71 5.82 -4.87
C ALA A 41 -9.21 5.56 -5.11
N LYS A 42 -9.98 6.61 -5.31
CA LYS A 42 -11.41 6.51 -5.58
C LYS A 42 -11.67 5.76 -6.89
N TYR A 43 -12.74 4.99 -6.91
CA TYR A 43 -13.13 4.26 -8.10
C TYR A 43 -13.45 5.19 -9.26
N ALA A 44 -13.01 4.78 -10.44
CA ALA A 44 -13.43 5.32 -11.73
C ALA A 44 -13.24 4.22 -12.76
N THR A 45 -13.92 4.33 -13.90
CA THR A 45 -13.84 3.32 -14.95
C THR A 45 -12.41 3.25 -15.50
N PHE A 46 -11.92 2.04 -15.76
CA PHE A 46 -10.58 1.86 -16.33
C PHE A 46 -10.47 2.61 -17.67
N GLY A 47 -9.27 3.11 -17.95
CA GLY A 47 -9.00 3.85 -19.18
C GLY A 47 -9.48 5.29 -19.18
N THR A 48 -9.99 5.82 -18.05
CA THR A 48 -10.45 7.20 -17.96
C THR A 48 -9.42 8.12 -17.33
N ARG A 49 -9.49 9.41 -17.68
CA ARG A 49 -8.67 10.46 -17.05
C ARG A 49 -8.97 10.61 -15.56
N GLU A 50 -10.24 10.41 -15.19
CA GLU A 50 -10.67 10.48 -13.80
C GLU A 50 -9.94 9.46 -12.94
N LEU A 51 -9.81 8.22 -13.42
CA LEU A 51 -9.06 7.18 -12.72
C LEU A 51 -7.60 7.59 -12.53
N SER A 52 -6.96 8.11 -13.59
CA SER A 52 -5.57 8.57 -13.52
C SER A 52 -5.40 9.68 -12.49
N LYS A 53 -6.30 10.64 -12.44
CA LYS A 53 -6.29 11.73 -11.45
C LYS A 53 -6.44 11.19 -10.03
N ASN A 54 -7.34 10.25 -9.83
CA ASN A 54 -7.58 9.65 -8.51
C ASN A 54 -6.34 8.90 -8.02
N ILE A 55 -5.68 8.16 -8.92
CA ILE A 55 -4.44 7.45 -8.62
C ILE A 55 -3.32 8.43 -8.24
N LEU A 56 -3.15 9.51 -9.00
CA LEU A 56 -2.13 10.51 -8.72
C LEU A 56 -2.33 11.18 -7.37
N ARG A 57 -3.58 11.44 -6.98
CA ARG A 57 -3.90 11.98 -5.65
C ARG A 57 -3.52 11.01 -4.54
N ALA A 58 -3.84 9.74 -4.72
CA ALA A 58 -3.54 8.71 -3.73
C ALA A 58 -2.03 8.44 -3.61
N LEU A 59 -1.29 8.61 -4.70
CA LEU A 59 0.17 8.42 -4.73
C LEU A 59 0.96 9.63 -4.23
N LYS A 60 0.33 10.78 -4.02
CA LYS A 60 1.06 11.99 -3.63
C LYS A 60 1.90 11.76 -2.39
N GLY A 61 3.22 11.91 -2.52
CA GLY A 61 4.18 11.65 -1.44
C GLY A 61 4.34 10.18 -1.08
N ARG A 62 3.93 9.27 -1.97
CA ARG A 62 3.96 7.83 -1.73
C ARG A 62 4.49 7.09 -2.95
N LYS A 63 4.82 5.81 -2.76
CA LYS A 63 5.30 4.92 -3.83
C LYS A 63 4.29 3.84 -4.20
N ALA A 64 3.22 3.71 -3.43
CA ALA A 64 2.18 2.72 -3.68
C ALA A 64 0.83 3.23 -3.21
N CYS A 65 -0.23 2.77 -3.85
CA CYS A 65 -1.59 2.97 -3.40
C CYS A 65 -2.47 1.79 -3.82
N LEU A 66 -3.60 1.64 -3.13
CA LEU A 66 -4.67 0.77 -3.59
C LEU A 66 -5.56 1.55 -4.55
N ILE A 67 -6.28 0.84 -5.41
CA ILE A 67 -7.26 1.44 -6.33
C ILE A 67 -8.58 0.74 -6.07
N ALA A 68 -9.60 1.50 -5.66
CA ALA A 68 -10.90 0.93 -5.32
C ALA A 68 -11.43 0.04 -6.45
N ASN A 69 -11.75 -1.21 -6.10
CA ASN A 69 -12.29 -2.23 -6.99
C ASN A 69 -11.38 -2.62 -8.17
N HIS A 70 -10.09 -2.28 -8.13
CA HIS A 70 -9.10 -2.64 -9.15
C HIS A 70 -7.91 -3.44 -8.60
N GLY A 71 -7.27 -2.95 -7.54
CA GLY A 71 -6.07 -3.59 -7.00
C GLY A 71 -5.08 -2.58 -6.46
N GLN A 72 -3.82 -2.67 -6.88
CA GLN A 72 -2.77 -1.75 -6.41
C GLN A 72 -1.88 -1.27 -7.54
N ILE A 73 -1.21 -0.14 -7.30
CA ILE A 73 -0.09 0.35 -8.09
C ILE A 73 1.09 0.56 -7.15
N ALA A 74 2.27 0.15 -7.60
CA ALA A 74 3.54 0.41 -6.93
C ALA A 74 4.57 0.85 -7.96
N PHE A 75 5.41 1.81 -7.61
CA PHE A 75 6.51 2.22 -8.46
C PHE A 75 7.79 2.42 -7.65
N GLU A 76 8.92 2.15 -8.29
CA GLU A 76 10.26 2.28 -7.73
C GLU A 76 11.26 2.55 -8.87
N GLU A 77 12.53 2.74 -8.51
CA GLU A 77 13.61 3.02 -9.44
C GLU A 77 13.83 1.93 -10.49
N SER A 78 13.50 0.68 -10.17
CA SER A 78 13.63 -0.46 -11.09
C SER A 78 12.38 -1.33 -11.01
N LEU A 79 12.17 -2.13 -12.06
CA LEU A 79 11.07 -3.09 -12.10
C LEU A 79 11.17 -4.11 -10.96
N SER A 80 12.38 -4.57 -10.68
CA SER A 80 12.66 -5.52 -9.59
C SER A 80 12.22 -4.95 -8.23
N LYS A 81 12.61 -3.70 -7.94
CA LYS A 81 12.24 -3.02 -6.68
C LYS A 81 10.75 -2.72 -6.62
N ALA A 82 10.13 -2.37 -7.74
CA ALA A 82 8.68 -2.15 -7.81
C ALA A 82 7.92 -3.45 -7.50
N PHE A 83 8.41 -4.57 -7.99
CA PHE A 83 7.83 -5.89 -7.71
C PHE A 83 7.95 -6.25 -6.22
N GLU A 84 9.12 -6.03 -5.63
CA GLU A 84 9.34 -6.24 -4.19
C GLU A 84 8.39 -5.37 -3.36
N LEU A 85 8.22 -4.10 -3.73
CA LEU A 85 7.29 -3.21 -3.05
C LEU A 85 5.85 -3.72 -3.17
N ALA A 86 5.45 -4.20 -4.34
CA ALA A 86 4.12 -4.76 -4.55
C ALA A 86 3.88 -5.98 -3.66
N GLU A 87 4.88 -6.85 -3.50
CA GLU A 87 4.81 -7.99 -2.60
C GLU A 87 4.67 -7.55 -1.14
N GLU A 88 5.43 -6.54 -0.73
CA GLU A 88 5.35 -5.98 0.62
C GLU A 88 3.99 -5.35 0.91
N VAL A 89 3.42 -4.63 -0.04
CA VAL A 89 2.06 -4.08 0.10
C VAL A 89 1.06 -5.21 0.30
N GLU A 90 1.23 -6.32 -0.38
CA GLU A 90 0.38 -7.50 -0.22
C GLU A 90 0.52 -8.11 1.17
N ASN A 91 1.76 -8.26 1.66
CA ASN A 91 2.02 -8.76 3.01
C ASN A 91 1.45 -7.84 4.07
N ILE A 92 1.62 -6.54 3.93
CA ILE A 92 1.08 -5.53 4.84
C ILE A 92 -0.44 -5.59 4.83
N SER A 93 -1.07 -5.77 3.67
CA SER A 93 -2.52 -5.92 3.54
C SER A 93 -3.02 -7.13 4.32
N LEU A 94 -2.33 -8.26 4.20
CA LEU A 94 -2.68 -9.47 4.94
C LEU A 94 -2.55 -9.25 6.45
N GLN A 95 -1.45 -8.65 6.89
CA GLN A 95 -1.23 -8.35 8.31
C GLN A 95 -2.31 -7.43 8.85
N TYR A 96 -2.68 -6.40 8.09
CA TYR A 96 -3.71 -5.47 8.50
C TYR A 96 -5.08 -6.16 8.66
N ILE A 97 -5.50 -6.96 7.67
CA ILE A 97 -6.75 -7.70 7.73
C ILE A 97 -6.75 -8.65 8.93
N THR A 98 -5.64 -9.37 9.15
CA THR A 98 -5.50 -10.29 10.28
C THR A 98 -5.56 -9.53 11.61
N SER A 99 -4.92 -8.37 11.69
CA SER A 99 -4.95 -7.52 12.88
C SER A 99 -6.36 -7.06 13.21
N LEU A 100 -7.17 -6.71 12.22
CA LEU A 100 -8.56 -6.28 12.42
C LEU A 100 -9.42 -7.36 13.06
N LYS A 101 -9.07 -8.63 12.90
CA LYS A 101 -9.79 -9.75 13.55
C LYS A 101 -9.57 -9.80 15.06
N LEU A 102 -8.49 -9.21 15.55
CA LEU A 102 -8.18 -9.11 16.98
C LEU A 102 -8.82 -7.88 17.62
N GLY A 103 -9.36 -6.97 16.82
CA GLY A 103 -9.94 -5.71 17.27
C GLY A 103 -9.34 -4.52 16.52
N LYS A 104 -9.47 -3.32 17.07
CA LYS A 104 -8.89 -2.13 16.45
C LYS A 104 -7.37 -2.09 16.71
N PRO A 105 -6.53 -2.08 15.66
CA PRO A 105 -5.10 -1.95 15.86
C PRO A 105 -4.75 -0.55 16.38
N LYS A 106 -3.66 -0.48 17.15
CA LYS A 106 -3.13 0.80 17.63
C LYS A 106 -2.41 1.48 16.48
N ILE A 107 -2.84 2.68 16.13
CA ILE A 107 -2.29 3.43 15.01
C ILE A 107 -1.13 4.29 15.48
N LEU A 108 0.01 4.22 14.79
CA LEU A 108 1.17 5.04 15.05
C LEU A 108 0.90 6.49 14.61
N SER A 109 1.44 7.45 15.36
CA SER A 109 1.25 8.86 15.02
C SER A 109 1.99 9.22 13.73
N ILE A 110 1.53 10.29 13.08
CA ILE A 110 2.20 10.84 11.89
C ILE A 110 3.66 11.21 12.22
N ASN A 111 3.90 11.78 13.40
CA ASN A 111 5.25 12.14 13.83
C ASN A 111 6.15 10.92 13.97
N GLU A 112 5.65 9.83 14.54
CA GLU A 112 6.41 8.59 14.63
C GLU A 112 6.70 8.01 13.24
N MET A 113 5.73 8.03 12.35
CA MET A 113 5.93 7.54 10.98
C MET A 113 6.94 8.40 10.22
N LYS A 114 6.99 9.71 10.45
CA LYS A 114 8.03 10.57 9.88
C LYS A 114 9.43 10.18 10.35
N LYS A 115 9.58 9.82 11.62
CA LYS A 115 10.85 9.31 12.16
C LYS A 115 11.24 8.01 11.48
N VAL A 116 10.30 7.08 11.30
CA VAL A 116 10.54 5.81 10.62
C VAL A 116 10.98 6.05 9.17
N LEU A 117 10.30 6.94 8.45
CA LEU A 117 10.65 7.30 7.08
C LEU A 117 12.05 7.87 6.97
N SER A 118 12.42 8.75 7.89
CA SER A 118 13.75 9.34 7.95
C SER A 118 14.83 8.30 8.19
N LYS A 119 14.62 7.40 9.13
CA LYS A 119 15.55 6.29 9.43
C LYS A 119 15.67 5.33 8.25
N ALA A 120 14.58 5.03 7.57
CA ALA A 120 14.59 4.15 6.40
C ALA A 120 15.44 4.71 5.27
N LYS A 121 15.37 6.03 5.03
CA LYS A 121 16.22 6.71 4.03
C LYS A 121 17.70 6.58 4.38
N ASN A 122 18.06 6.78 5.64
CA ASN A 122 19.45 6.68 6.10
C ASN A 122 19.96 5.25 6.06
N TYR A 123 19.12 4.28 6.36
CA TYR A 123 19.46 2.86 6.31
C TYR A 123 19.81 2.39 4.89
N LYS A 124 19.10 2.89 3.88
CA LYS A 124 19.38 2.55 2.48
C LYS A 124 20.67 3.16 1.94
N ARG A 125 21.20 4.20 2.61
CA ARG A 125 22.44 4.87 2.22
C ARG A 125 23.69 4.25 2.85
N GLY A 126 23.50 3.43 3.86
CA GLY A 126 24.57 2.69 4.50
C GLY A 126 24.77 1.33 3.85
#